data_c3cbf7185fd6eafda55b3f2453ae8344
#
_entry.id   c3cbf7185fd6eafda55b3f2453ae8344
#
_cell.length_a   1.000
_cell.length_b   1.000
_cell.length_c   1.000
_cell.angle_alpha   90.00
_cell.angle_beta   90.00
_cell.angle_gamma   90.00
#
_symmetry.space_group_name_H-M   'P 1'
#
loop_
_entity.id
_entity.type
_entity.pdbx_description
1 polymer ?
#
loop_
_entity_poly.entity_id
_entity_poly.type
_entity_poly.pdbx_seq_one_letter_code
_entity_poly.pdbx_strand_id
1 'polypeptide(L)'
;MKKYNIKNYVRYKEDVKVSIASIKNKRFVDYTPRELKVIFLPLVENISRKFATSQEASGVMSINDIIQEGSLQLCKAVDKIDRMRLIQSEDQEQTLKSFLAKRIRGGIRRAIDINRGTMRIPEHKLNEMRKSKDEKMVAMFFNSIFLSIDANPSDDNMVYQIPDKSDPYNETLLNTYIMSLLSKNLEWNEMLVLSKSYGLDGPKWSANEIATALELKGVSAYVRVSELKKQ
;
A
#
# COMPACT_ATOMS: atom_id res chain seq x y z
N MET A 1 0.85 13.22 -10.72
CA MET A 1 0.70 12.62 -12.08
C MET A 1 1.80 11.60 -12.31
N LYS A 2 1.51 10.31 -12.45
CA LYS A 2 2.54 9.33 -12.83
C LYS A 2 3.06 9.70 -14.21
N LYS A 3 4.34 10.10 -14.30
CA LYS A 3 5.01 10.23 -15.58
C LYS A 3 5.14 8.82 -16.17
N TYR A 4 4.24 8.45 -17.07
CA TYR A 4 4.43 7.25 -17.87
C TYR A 4 5.80 7.34 -18.53
N ASN A 5 6.56 6.27 -18.48
CA ASN A 5 7.81 6.24 -19.24
C ASN A 5 7.44 6.08 -20.72
N ILE A 6 7.10 7.19 -21.35
CA ILE A 6 6.64 7.28 -22.74
C ILE A 6 7.67 6.63 -23.68
N LYS A 7 8.96 6.79 -23.39
CA LYS A 7 10.04 6.20 -24.18
C LYS A 7 9.95 4.67 -24.23
N ASN A 8 9.74 4.03 -23.08
CA ASN A 8 9.61 2.56 -23.03
C ASN A 8 8.34 2.07 -23.74
N TYR A 9 7.27 2.84 -23.67
CA TYR A 9 6.03 2.49 -24.35
C TYR A 9 6.15 2.63 -25.87
N VAL A 10 6.81 3.68 -26.38
CA VAL A 10 7.07 3.87 -27.81
C VAL A 10 7.97 2.75 -28.34
N ARG A 11 9.06 2.45 -27.63
CA ARG A 11 9.96 1.34 -27.98
C ARG A 11 9.21 0.00 -28.04
N TYR A 12 8.39 -0.30 -27.07
CA TYR A 12 7.56 -1.51 -27.07
C TYR A 12 6.71 -1.61 -28.34
N LYS A 13 6.08 -0.50 -28.76
CA LYS A 13 5.25 -0.49 -29.99
C LYS A 13 6.07 -0.76 -31.26
N GLU A 14 7.26 -0.19 -31.33
CA GLU A 14 8.18 -0.40 -32.46
C GLU A 14 8.65 -1.86 -32.50
N ASP A 15 9.07 -2.41 -31.38
CA ASP A 15 9.51 -3.81 -31.28
C ASP A 15 8.38 -4.79 -31.68
N VAL A 16 7.14 -4.51 -31.26
CA VAL A 16 5.96 -5.32 -31.63
C VAL A 16 5.70 -5.23 -33.14
N LYS A 17 5.78 -4.04 -33.75
CA LYS A 17 5.58 -3.88 -35.18
C LYS A 17 6.63 -4.65 -36.00
N VAL A 18 7.89 -4.54 -35.61
CA VAL A 18 8.99 -5.27 -36.25
C VAL A 18 8.79 -6.79 -36.12
N SER A 19 8.42 -7.24 -34.95
CA SER A 19 8.17 -8.67 -34.69
C SER A 19 7.00 -9.22 -35.50
N ILE A 20 5.93 -8.46 -35.68
CA ILE A 20 4.79 -8.86 -36.54
C ILE A 20 5.19 -8.89 -37.99
N ALA A 21 5.96 -7.89 -38.47
CA ALA A 21 6.40 -7.82 -39.83
C ALA A 21 7.34 -9.00 -40.25
N SER A 22 8.02 -9.60 -39.28
CA SER A 22 8.85 -10.79 -39.50
C SER A 22 8.07 -12.09 -39.70
N ILE A 23 6.78 -12.11 -39.33
CA ILE A 23 5.93 -13.32 -39.41
C ILE A 23 5.27 -13.39 -40.79
N LYS A 24 5.44 -14.53 -41.47
CA LYS A 24 4.79 -14.79 -42.77
C LYS A 24 3.28 -14.91 -42.58
N ASN A 25 2.52 -14.32 -43.49
CA ASN A 25 1.05 -14.41 -43.45
C ASN A 25 0.57 -15.85 -43.77
N LYS A 26 -0.17 -16.45 -42.84
CA LYS A 26 -0.71 -17.81 -42.92
C LYS A 26 -2.17 -17.80 -42.44
N ARG A 27 -2.88 -18.91 -42.60
CA ARG A 27 -4.19 -19.07 -41.95
C ARG A 27 -4.01 -19.17 -40.41
N PHE A 28 -4.97 -18.70 -39.66
CA PHE A 28 -4.87 -18.66 -38.19
C PHE A 28 -4.70 -20.04 -37.53
N VAL A 29 -5.15 -21.10 -38.20
CA VAL A 29 -4.96 -22.49 -37.74
C VAL A 29 -3.49 -22.94 -37.89
N ASP A 30 -2.80 -22.42 -38.87
CA ASP A 30 -1.43 -22.86 -39.25
C ASP A 30 -0.32 -22.11 -38.48
N TYR A 31 -0.72 -21.08 -37.70
CA TYR A 31 0.24 -20.37 -36.86
C TYR A 31 0.66 -21.21 -35.64
N THR A 32 1.93 -21.11 -35.33
CA THR A 32 2.44 -21.66 -34.08
C THR A 32 1.94 -20.86 -32.87
N PRO A 33 1.89 -21.44 -31.66
CA PRO A 33 1.50 -20.69 -30.47
C PRO A 33 2.38 -19.45 -30.22
N ARG A 34 3.66 -19.47 -30.61
CA ARG A 34 4.55 -18.33 -30.50
C ARG A 34 4.14 -17.21 -31.46
N GLU A 35 3.89 -17.54 -32.74
CA GLU A 35 3.44 -16.57 -33.74
C GLU A 35 2.10 -15.93 -33.33
N LEU A 36 1.13 -16.72 -32.84
CA LEU A 36 -0.14 -16.21 -32.35
C LEU A 36 0.03 -15.22 -31.19
N LYS A 37 0.93 -15.52 -30.23
CA LYS A 37 1.20 -14.61 -29.13
C LYS A 37 1.70 -13.25 -29.63
N VAL A 38 2.58 -13.21 -30.63
CA VAL A 38 3.11 -11.97 -31.21
C VAL A 38 2.05 -11.22 -32.01
N ILE A 39 1.29 -11.91 -32.86
CA ILE A 39 0.25 -11.31 -33.71
C ILE A 39 -0.83 -10.60 -32.87
N PHE A 40 -1.15 -11.15 -31.71
CA PHE A 40 -2.19 -10.60 -30.83
C PHE A 40 -1.70 -9.64 -29.73
N LEU A 41 -0.40 -9.25 -29.72
CA LEU A 41 0.09 -8.19 -28.81
C LEU A 41 -0.62 -6.84 -29.00
N PRO A 42 -0.93 -6.36 -30.22
CA PRO A 42 -1.70 -5.13 -30.40
C PRO A 42 -3.11 -5.18 -29.79
N LEU A 43 -3.73 -6.36 -29.77
CA LEU A 43 -5.01 -6.56 -29.08
C LEU A 43 -4.89 -6.35 -27.56
N VAL A 44 -3.79 -6.85 -26.96
CA VAL A 44 -3.49 -6.62 -25.54
C VAL A 44 -3.33 -5.14 -25.26
N GLU A 45 -2.54 -4.42 -26.08
CA GLU A 45 -2.34 -2.98 -25.94
C GLU A 45 -3.67 -2.23 -25.99
N ASN A 46 -4.51 -2.49 -26.98
CA ASN A 46 -5.82 -1.84 -27.15
C ASN A 46 -6.74 -2.07 -25.94
N ILE A 47 -6.71 -3.28 -25.36
CA ILE A 47 -7.51 -3.60 -24.16
C ILE A 47 -6.91 -2.91 -22.94
N SER A 48 -5.58 -2.94 -22.77
CA SER A 48 -4.87 -2.36 -21.64
C SER A 48 -5.07 -0.85 -21.54
N ARG A 49 -5.08 -0.15 -22.66
CA ARG A 49 -5.33 1.30 -22.73
C ARG A 49 -6.67 1.69 -22.13
N LYS A 50 -7.69 0.85 -22.28
CA LYS A 50 -9.03 1.11 -21.72
C LYS A 50 -9.05 1.04 -20.18
N PHE A 51 -8.12 0.30 -19.56
CA PHE A 51 -7.97 0.21 -18.11
C PHE A 51 -7.02 1.27 -17.54
N ALA A 52 -6.15 1.84 -18.35
CA ALA A 52 -5.14 2.81 -17.93
C ALA A 52 -5.61 4.27 -18.02
N THR A 53 -6.91 4.53 -18.18
CA THR A 53 -7.47 5.85 -18.40
C THR A 53 -7.39 6.77 -17.19
N SER A 54 -7.45 6.22 -15.98
CA SER A 54 -7.33 7.03 -14.77
C SER A 54 -6.50 6.30 -13.71
N GLN A 55 -5.85 7.07 -12.85
CA GLN A 55 -5.11 6.53 -11.70
C GLN A 55 -6.04 5.86 -10.70
N GLU A 56 -7.26 6.37 -10.57
CA GLU A 56 -8.29 5.80 -9.71
C GLU A 56 -8.71 4.39 -10.17
N ALA A 57 -8.72 4.15 -11.49
CA ALA A 57 -9.06 2.84 -12.03
C ALA A 57 -7.91 1.83 -11.90
N SER A 58 -6.66 2.22 -12.18
CA SER A 58 -5.50 1.34 -12.21
C SER A 58 -4.73 1.27 -10.88
N GLY A 59 -4.99 2.18 -9.94
CA GLY A 59 -4.28 2.28 -8.67
C GLY A 59 -2.79 2.56 -8.88
N VAL A 60 -1.94 1.69 -8.34
CA VAL A 60 -0.47 1.81 -8.44
C VAL A 60 0.08 1.34 -9.77
N MET A 61 -0.68 0.54 -10.53
CA MET A 61 -0.21 -0.07 -11.77
C MET A 61 -0.02 0.96 -12.89
N SER A 62 1.14 0.92 -13.55
CA SER A 62 1.41 1.69 -14.75
C SER A 62 0.75 1.02 -15.97
N ILE A 63 0.69 1.75 -17.11
CA ILE A 63 0.21 1.14 -18.37
C ILE A 63 1.09 -0.04 -18.79
N ASN A 64 2.39 0.03 -18.54
CA ASN A 64 3.30 -1.06 -18.88
C ASN A 64 3.03 -2.31 -18.04
N ASP A 65 2.72 -2.15 -16.75
CA ASP A 65 2.34 -3.27 -15.87
C ASP A 65 1.04 -3.93 -16.37
N ILE A 66 0.06 -3.11 -16.75
CA ILE A 66 -1.22 -3.61 -17.29
C ILE A 66 -1.01 -4.36 -18.62
N ILE A 67 -0.13 -3.85 -19.50
CA ILE A 67 0.23 -4.54 -20.74
C ILE A 67 0.94 -5.87 -20.46
N GLN A 68 1.86 -5.90 -19.50
CA GLN A 68 2.55 -7.13 -19.12
C GLN A 68 1.58 -8.18 -18.55
N GLU A 69 0.68 -7.79 -17.66
CA GLU A 69 -0.36 -8.67 -17.15
C GLU A 69 -1.30 -9.17 -18.25
N GLY A 70 -1.68 -8.28 -19.16
CA GLY A 70 -2.46 -8.65 -20.34
C GLY A 70 -1.72 -9.64 -21.26
N SER A 71 -0.43 -9.45 -21.45
CA SER A 71 0.42 -10.35 -22.24
C SER A 71 0.59 -11.71 -21.59
N LEU A 72 0.71 -11.76 -20.26
CA LEU A 72 0.72 -13.01 -19.49
C LEU A 72 -0.59 -13.78 -19.68
N GLN A 73 -1.73 -13.09 -19.65
CA GLN A 73 -3.04 -13.72 -19.89
C GLN A 73 -3.21 -14.14 -21.35
N LEU A 74 -2.68 -13.39 -22.31
CA LEU A 74 -2.62 -13.80 -23.70
C LEU A 74 -1.87 -15.13 -23.86
N CYS A 75 -0.67 -15.26 -23.27
CA CYS A 75 0.10 -16.49 -23.30
C CYS A 75 -0.69 -17.69 -22.75
N LYS A 76 -1.28 -17.53 -21.58
CA LYS A 76 -2.13 -18.57 -20.95
C LYS A 76 -3.40 -18.90 -21.76
N ALA A 77 -3.93 -17.92 -22.51
CA ALA A 77 -5.11 -18.12 -23.32
C ALA A 77 -4.79 -18.82 -24.65
N VAL A 78 -3.67 -18.49 -25.29
CA VAL A 78 -3.21 -19.14 -26.53
C VAL A 78 -2.98 -20.63 -26.32
N ASP A 79 -2.38 -21.00 -25.20
CA ASP A 79 -2.13 -22.41 -24.86
C ASP A 79 -3.43 -23.23 -24.64
N LYS A 80 -4.57 -22.53 -24.45
CA LYS A 80 -5.91 -23.13 -24.26
C LYS A 80 -6.82 -23.03 -25.48
N ILE A 81 -6.30 -22.69 -26.64
CA ILE A 81 -7.09 -22.59 -27.88
C ILE A 81 -7.47 -23.99 -28.36
N ASP A 82 -8.78 -24.21 -28.53
CA ASP A 82 -9.30 -25.40 -29.17
C ASP A 82 -9.23 -25.25 -30.70
N ARG A 83 -8.24 -25.92 -31.30
CA ARG A 83 -8.02 -25.88 -32.75
C ARG A 83 -9.15 -26.47 -33.55
N MET A 84 -9.87 -27.48 -33.04
CA MET A 84 -10.98 -28.09 -33.73
C MET A 84 -12.12 -27.11 -33.90
N ARG A 85 -12.46 -26.38 -32.86
CA ARG A 85 -13.46 -25.30 -32.93
C ARG A 85 -13.04 -24.17 -33.87
N LEU A 86 -11.76 -23.86 -33.94
CA LEU A 86 -11.24 -22.83 -34.83
C LEU A 86 -11.40 -23.24 -36.30
N ILE A 87 -11.17 -24.50 -36.63
CA ILE A 87 -11.33 -25.03 -38.01
C ILE A 87 -12.79 -24.94 -38.43
N GLN A 88 -13.76 -25.17 -37.51
CA GLN A 88 -15.17 -25.15 -37.78
C GLN A 88 -15.76 -23.72 -37.86
N SER A 89 -15.03 -22.71 -37.46
CA SER A 89 -15.53 -21.32 -37.50
C SER A 89 -15.40 -20.72 -38.91
N GLU A 90 -16.44 -19.98 -39.35
CA GLU A 90 -16.46 -19.26 -40.60
C GLU A 90 -15.39 -18.15 -40.63
N ASP A 91 -15.29 -17.36 -39.53
CA ASP A 91 -14.26 -16.33 -39.34
C ASP A 91 -13.36 -16.71 -38.18
N GLN A 92 -12.18 -17.25 -38.54
CA GLN A 92 -11.15 -17.67 -37.57
C GLN A 92 -10.55 -16.50 -36.79
N GLU A 93 -10.36 -15.35 -37.45
CA GLU A 93 -9.76 -14.17 -36.85
C GLU A 93 -10.70 -13.58 -35.79
N GLN A 94 -11.97 -13.38 -36.10
CA GLN A 94 -12.94 -12.82 -35.18
C GLN A 94 -13.19 -13.75 -33.99
N THR A 95 -13.23 -15.06 -34.23
CA THR A 95 -13.38 -16.07 -33.18
C THR A 95 -12.22 -16.04 -32.20
N LEU A 96 -10.98 -15.98 -32.71
CA LEU A 96 -9.79 -15.83 -31.85
C LEU A 96 -9.77 -14.50 -31.12
N LYS A 97 -10.04 -13.39 -31.80
CA LYS A 97 -10.08 -12.06 -31.16
C LYS A 97 -11.08 -12.02 -30.01
N SER A 98 -12.28 -12.53 -30.19
CA SER A 98 -13.32 -12.53 -29.16
C SER A 98 -12.95 -13.40 -27.96
N PHE A 99 -12.43 -14.61 -28.22
CA PHE A 99 -11.96 -15.53 -27.21
C PHE A 99 -10.81 -14.95 -26.37
N LEU A 100 -9.78 -14.43 -27.04
CA LEU A 100 -8.62 -13.85 -26.38
C LEU A 100 -8.97 -12.55 -25.63
N ALA A 101 -9.76 -11.66 -26.24
CA ALA A 101 -10.16 -10.41 -25.63
C ALA A 101 -10.92 -10.61 -24.31
N LYS A 102 -11.81 -11.60 -24.24
CA LYS A 102 -12.55 -11.92 -23.01
C LYS A 102 -11.60 -12.35 -21.89
N ARG A 103 -10.61 -13.20 -22.19
CA ARG A 103 -9.63 -13.70 -21.20
C ARG A 103 -8.64 -12.64 -20.77
N ILE A 104 -8.11 -11.87 -21.72
CA ILE A 104 -7.19 -10.75 -21.45
C ILE A 104 -7.86 -9.73 -20.53
N ARG A 105 -9.11 -9.31 -20.87
CA ARG A 105 -9.88 -8.35 -20.08
C ARG A 105 -10.13 -8.84 -18.65
N GLY A 106 -10.51 -10.11 -18.50
CA GLY A 106 -10.72 -10.72 -17.19
C GLY A 106 -9.45 -10.82 -16.36
N GLY A 107 -8.32 -11.14 -17.01
CA GLY A 107 -7.02 -11.21 -16.36
C GLY A 107 -6.51 -9.86 -15.90
N ILE A 108 -6.57 -8.83 -16.76
CA ILE A 108 -6.19 -7.46 -16.41
C ILE A 108 -7.02 -6.94 -15.23
N ARG A 109 -8.35 -7.15 -15.27
CA ARG A 109 -9.23 -6.74 -14.14
C ARG A 109 -8.79 -7.38 -12.85
N ARG A 110 -8.53 -8.69 -12.87
CA ARG A 110 -8.07 -9.41 -11.66
C ARG A 110 -6.71 -8.93 -11.17
N ALA A 111 -5.77 -8.66 -12.07
CA ALA A 111 -4.46 -8.11 -11.72
C ALA A 111 -4.58 -6.72 -11.05
N ILE A 112 -5.44 -5.85 -11.60
CA ILE A 112 -5.74 -4.55 -11.00
C ILE A 112 -6.35 -4.74 -9.61
N ASP A 113 -7.33 -5.63 -9.45
CA ASP A 113 -7.99 -5.88 -8.17
C ASP A 113 -7.01 -6.37 -7.08
N ILE A 114 -5.99 -7.13 -7.48
CA ILE A 114 -4.96 -7.64 -6.55
C ILE A 114 -3.95 -6.54 -6.18
N ASN A 115 -3.51 -5.75 -7.15
CA ASN A 115 -2.36 -4.86 -7.03
C ASN A 115 -2.75 -3.37 -6.87
N ARG A 116 -4.04 -3.08 -6.72
CA ARG A 116 -4.55 -1.71 -6.72
C ARG A 116 -4.11 -0.91 -5.51
N GLY A 117 -4.10 -1.52 -4.34
CA GLY A 117 -3.86 -0.83 -3.08
C GLY A 117 -2.93 -1.59 -2.13
N THR A 118 -2.61 -0.98 -1.00
CA THR A 118 -1.76 -1.56 0.05
C THR A 118 -2.40 -2.81 0.66
N MET A 119 -3.72 -2.75 0.89
CA MET A 119 -4.48 -3.87 1.43
C MET A 119 -5.24 -4.58 0.32
N ARG A 120 -5.06 -5.88 0.25
CA ARG A 120 -5.81 -6.72 -0.69
C ARG A 120 -7.25 -6.91 -0.21
N ILE A 121 -8.19 -6.45 -1.01
CA ILE A 121 -9.61 -6.70 -0.79
C ILE A 121 -10.01 -7.98 -1.54
N PRO A 122 -10.70 -8.94 -0.92
CA PRO A 122 -11.18 -10.14 -1.59
C PRO A 122 -12.08 -9.84 -2.79
N GLU A 123 -11.96 -10.63 -3.87
CA GLU A 123 -12.67 -10.39 -5.14
C GLU A 123 -14.21 -10.34 -4.98
N HIS A 124 -14.78 -11.18 -4.10
CA HIS A 124 -16.22 -11.18 -3.83
C HIS A 124 -16.67 -9.85 -3.22
N LYS A 125 -15.90 -9.27 -2.28
CA LYS A 125 -16.19 -7.97 -1.69
C LYS A 125 -16.06 -6.84 -2.71
N LEU A 126 -15.05 -6.88 -3.58
CA LEU A 126 -14.93 -5.90 -4.68
C LEU A 126 -16.13 -5.97 -5.65
N ASN A 127 -16.61 -7.16 -5.96
CA ASN A 127 -17.79 -7.33 -6.80
C ASN A 127 -19.08 -6.84 -6.12
N GLU A 128 -19.21 -7.03 -4.81
CA GLU A 128 -20.28 -6.50 -4.00
C GLU A 128 -20.24 -4.96 -3.97
N MET A 129 -19.08 -4.37 -3.70
CA MET A 129 -18.85 -2.93 -3.72
C MET A 129 -19.19 -2.29 -5.09
N ARG A 130 -18.81 -2.95 -6.19
CA ARG A 130 -19.15 -2.47 -7.55
C ARG A 130 -20.63 -2.49 -7.87
N LYS A 131 -21.39 -3.39 -7.23
CA LYS A 131 -22.86 -3.50 -7.39
C LYS A 131 -23.60 -2.61 -6.41
N SER A 132 -23.00 -2.33 -5.26
CA SER A 132 -23.56 -1.48 -4.23
C SER A 132 -23.54 -0.01 -4.67
N LYS A 133 -24.61 0.72 -4.32
CA LYS A 133 -24.68 2.18 -4.41
C LYS A 133 -24.36 2.85 -3.07
N ASP A 134 -23.87 2.10 -2.09
CA ASP A 134 -23.52 2.60 -0.76
C ASP A 134 -22.26 3.44 -0.85
N GLU A 135 -22.38 4.72 -0.51
CA GLU A 135 -21.29 5.70 -0.52
C GLU A 135 -20.14 5.30 0.41
N LYS A 136 -20.41 4.65 1.56
CA LYS A 136 -19.38 4.19 2.49
C LYS A 136 -18.53 3.07 1.88
N MET A 137 -19.15 2.14 1.16
CA MET A 137 -18.47 1.06 0.45
C MET A 137 -17.63 1.61 -0.69
N VAL A 138 -18.15 2.58 -1.43
CA VAL A 138 -17.43 3.26 -2.51
C VAL A 138 -16.25 4.04 -1.96
N ALA A 139 -16.43 4.79 -0.87
CA ALA A 139 -15.35 5.53 -0.21
C ALA A 139 -14.23 4.58 0.29
N MET A 140 -14.58 3.43 0.88
CA MET A 140 -13.60 2.42 1.29
C MET A 140 -12.79 1.90 0.08
N PHE A 141 -13.44 1.69 -1.05
CA PHE A 141 -12.77 1.25 -2.29
C PHE A 141 -11.76 2.30 -2.79
N PHE A 142 -12.11 3.58 -2.77
CA PHE A 142 -11.21 4.66 -3.20
C PHE A 142 -10.10 4.92 -2.18
N ASN A 143 -10.39 4.85 -0.88
CA ASN A 143 -9.40 5.05 0.18
C ASN A 143 -8.35 3.94 0.28
N SER A 144 -8.54 2.81 -0.42
CA SER A 144 -7.53 1.75 -0.51
C SER A 144 -6.37 2.07 -1.46
N ILE A 145 -6.42 3.21 -2.15
CA ILE A 145 -5.38 3.64 -3.08
C ILE A 145 -4.24 4.30 -2.31
N PHE A 146 -3.00 4.05 -2.74
CA PHE A 146 -1.83 4.74 -2.20
C PHE A 146 -1.88 6.23 -2.49
N LEU A 147 -1.66 7.03 -1.46
CA LEU A 147 -1.40 8.46 -1.57
C LEU A 147 0.08 8.73 -1.27
N SER A 148 0.66 9.72 -1.92
CA SER A 148 2.00 10.18 -1.60
C SER A 148 1.94 11.09 -0.38
N ILE A 149 2.80 10.84 0.62
CA ILE A 149 2.95 11.72 1.79
C ILE A 149 3.59 13.06 1.36
N ASP A 150 4.46 13.02 0.33
CA ASP A 150 5.16 14.18 -0.20
C ASP A 150 4.39 14.90 -1.32
N ALA A 151 3.18 14.46 -1.64
CA ALA A 151 2.35 15.13 -2.63
C ALA A 151 1.75 16.41 -2.06
N ASN A 152 2.02 17.53 -2.70
CA ASN A 152 1.34 18.78 -2.37
C ASN A 152 -0.13 18.69 -2.78
N PRO A 153 -1.08 18.80 -1.86
CA PRO A 153 -2.51 18.70 -2.16
C PRO A 153 -3.07 19.91 -2.91
N SER A 154 -2.34 21.03 -2.97
CA SER A 154 -2.72 22.25 -3.66
C SER A 154 -1.51 22.97 -4.25
N ASP A 155 -1.73 23.90 -5.20
CA ASP A 155 -0.72 24.74 -5.84
C ASP A 155 0.03 25.69 -4.86
N ASP A 156 -0.39 25.75 -3.60
CA ASP A 156 0.12 26.70 -2.58
C ASP A 156 1.41 26.25 -1.88
N ASN A 157 2.23 25.43 -2.46
CA ASN A 157 3.54 25.01 -1.91
C ASN A 157 3.53 24.50 -0.44
N MET A 158 2.38 24.30 0.16
CA MET A 158 2.27 23.74 1.50
C MET A 158 2.41 22.22 1.46
N VAL A 159 3.52 21.71 1.96
CA VAL A 159 3.72 20.28 2.15
C VAL A 159 2.70 19.78 3.19
N TYR A 160 1.97 18.72 2.85
CA TYR A 160 1.07 18.08 3.81
C TYR A 160 1.88 17.52 4.97
N GLN A 161 1.77 18.16 6.14
CA GLN A 161 2.43 17.71 7.35
C GLN A 161 1.44 16.88 8.17
N ILE A 162 1.85 15.64 8.48
CA ILE A 162 1.12 14.80 9.42
C ILE A 162 1.48 15.31 10.82
N PRO A 163 0.52 15.84 11.61
CA PRO A 163 0.83 16.32 12.94
C PRO A 163 1.30 15.17 13.82
N ASP A 164 2.43 15.35 14.47
CA ASP A 164 2.89 14.47 15.54
C ASP A 164 2.01 14.71 16.77
N LYS A 165 1.42 13.64 17.28
CA LYS A 165 0.60 13.68 18.49
C LYS A 165 1.44 13.54 19.77
N SER A 166 2.71 13.16 19.64
CA SER A 166 3.62 13.12 20.76
C SER A 166 4.12 14.53 21.04
N ASP A 167 3.94 15.00 22.27
CA ASP A 167 4.49 16.26 22.73
C ASP A 167 5.50 15.98 23.85
N PRO A 168 6.74 15.58 23.48
CA PRO A 168 7.76 15.20 24.46
C PRO A 168 8.20 16.37 25.32
N TYR A 169 7.97 17.62 24.87
CA TYR A 169 8.32 18.82 25.62
C TYR A 169 7.35 19.08 26.78
N ASN A 170 6.08 18.73 26.64
CA ASN A 170 5.10 18.91 27.73
C ASN A 170 5.41 18.05 28.94
N GLU A 171 5.85 16.80 28.78
CA GLU A 171 6.28 15.96 29.91
C GLU A 171 7.50 16.53 30.60
N THR A 172 8.50 16.98 29.85
CA THR A 172 9.71 17.58 30.43
C THR A 172 9.40 18.89 31.14
N LEU A 173 8.60 19.76 30.56
CA LEU A 173 8.16 21.01 31.19
C LEU A 173 7.32 20.75 32.44
N LEU A 174 6.41 19.79 32.39
CA LEU A 174 5.58 19.39 33.52
C LEU A 174 6.46 18.85 34.66
N ASN A 175 7.41 17.96 34.38
CA ASN A 175 8.31 17.41 35.37
C ASN A 175 9.19 18.51 35.99
N THR A 176 9.70 19.43 35.18
CA THR A 176 10.49 20.59 35.67
C THR A 176 9.64 21.49 36.58
N TYR A 177 8.38 21.74 36.21
CA TYR A 177 7.46 22.53 37.01
C TYR A 177 7.14 21.83 38.33
N ILE A 178 6.83 20.53 38.31
CA ILE A 178 6.58 19.74 39.51
C ILE A 178 7.80 19.73 40.42
N MET A 179 9.01 19.52 39.88
CA MET A 179 10.27 19.57 40.67
C MET A 179 10.46 20.92 41.34
N SER A 180 10.13 22.04 40.66
CA SER A 180 10.23 23.38 41.24
C SER A 180 9.23 23.61 42.39
N LEU A 181 8.03 23.02 42.27
CA LEU A 181 7.03 23.07 43.36
C LEU A 181 7.46 22.22 44.56
N LEU A 182 7.93 21.00 44.32
CA LEU A 182 8.40 20.10 45.39
C LEU A 182 9.57 20.73 46.16
N SER A 183 10.53 21.33 45.49
CA SER A 183 11.70 21.97 46.12
C SER A 183 11.34 23.19 46.98
N LYS A 184 10.18 23.84 46.70
CA LYS A 184 9.74 25.01 47.50
C LYS A 184 8.90 24.62 48.74
N ASN A 185 8.23 23.47 48.71
CA ASN A 185 7.22 23.12 49.68
C ASN A 185 7.60 21.91 50.56
N LEU A 186 8.59 21.10 50.15
CA LEU A 186 8.96 19.88 50.84
C LEU A 186 10.41 19.91 51.31
N GLU A 187 10.69 19.17 52.40
CA GLU A 187 12.05 18.92 52.82
C GLU A 187 12.80 18.01 51.85
N TRP A 188 14.12 18.07 51.88
CA TRP A 188 14.98 17.34 50.93
C TRP A 188 14.69 15.83 50.93
N ASN A 189 14.45 15.21 52.08
CA ASN A 189 14.16 13.78 52.17
C ASN A 189 12.83 13.42 51.53
N GLU A 190 11.80 14.22 51.73
CA GLU A 190 10.48 14.03 51.13
C GLU A 190 10.50 14.23 49.63
N MET A 191 11.18 15.27 49.16
CA MET A 191 11.38 15.55 47.75
C MET A 191 12.11 14.39 47.06
N LEU A 192 13.17 13.84 47.67
CA LEU A 192 13.92 12.71 47.12
C LEU A 192 13.05 11.46 47.05
N VAL A 193 12.24 11.15 48.06
CA VAL A 193 11.32 10.02 48.04
C VAL A 193 10.32 10.14 46.92
N LEU A 194 9.73 11.30 46.71
CA LEU A 194 8.73 11.52 45.66
C LEU A 194 9.39 11.49 44.27
N SER A 195 10.46 12.24 44.09
CA SER A 195 11.14 12.33 42.76
C SER A 195 11.61 10.96 42.27
N LYS A 196 12.21 10.14 43.14
CA LYS A 196 12.70 8.81 42.77
C LYS A 196 11.61 7.75 42.70
N SER A 197 10.54 7.85 43.52
CA SER A 197 9.41 6.93 43.43
C SER A 197 8.60 7.07 42.16
N TYR A 198 8.45 8.29 41.65
CA TYR A 198 7.67 8.58 40.44
C TYR A 198 8.52 8.73 39.18
N GLY A 199 9.85 8.85 39.33
CA GLY A 199 10.78 8.98 38.19
C GLY A 199 10.74 10.38 37.58
N LEU A 200 10.54 11.42 38.38
CA LEU A 200 10.50 12.82 37.91
C LEU A 200 11.86 13.34 37.45
N ASP A 201 12.93 12.78 38.01
CA ASP A 201 14.32 13.14 37.77
C ASP A 201 15.14 11.92 37.26
N GLY A 202 14.54 11.07 36.41
CA GLY A 202 15.19 9.90 35.85
C GLY A 202 14.47 8.57 36.12
N PRO A 203 15.17 7.44 36.15
CA PRO A 203 14.51 6.13 36.33
C PRO A 203 13.86 6.01 37.72
N LYS A 204 12.76 5.28 37.78
CA LYS A 204 12.06 4.97 39.05
C LYS A 204 12.91 4.03 39.90
N TRP A 205 13.02 4.34 41.19
CA TRP A 205 13.71 3.53 42.16
C TRP A 205 12.74 2.70 42.99
N SER A 206 13.20 1.55 43.41
CA SER A 206 12.47 0.72 44.39
C SER A 206 12.55 1.35 45.79
N ALA A 207 11.60 1.00 46.66
CA ALA A 207 11.61 1.53 48.01
C ALA A 207 12.88 1.16 48.82
N ASN A 208 13.48 0.00 48.51
CA ASN A 208 14.76 -0.41 49.12
C ASN A 208 15.92 0.45 48.70
N GLU A 209 16.01 0.82 47.41
CA GLU A 209 17.05 1.72 46.89
C GLU A 209 16.92 3.12 47.49
N ILE A 210 15.69 3.64 47.60
CA ILE A 210 15.38 4.91 48.25
C ILE A 210 15.77 4.87 49.72
N ALA A 211 15.42 3.80 50.44
CA ALA A 211 15.79 3.63 51.86
C ALA A 211 17.31 3.61 52.05
N THR A 212 18.05 2.98 51.15
CA THR A 212 19.50 2.94 51.13
C THR A 212 20.10 4.34 50.92
N ALA A 213 19.56 5.09 49.99
CA ALA A 213 19.99 6.46 49.69
C ALA A 213 19.70 7.44 50.84
N LEU A 214 18.66 7.22 51.62
CA LEU A 214 18.34 7.99 52.81
C LEU A 214 19.04 7.47 54.05
N GLU A 215 19.95 6.50 53.94
CA GLU A 215 20.69 5.87 55.06
C GLU A 215 19.79 5.31 56.16
N LEU A 216 18.54 4.97 55.85
CA LEU A 216 17.58 4.39 56.77
C LEU A 216 17.97 2.93 57.08
N LYS A 217 18.35 2.65 58.33
CA LYS A 217 18.76 1.31 58.76
C LYS A 217 17.62 0.61 59.49
N GLY A 218 17.42 -0.67 59.20
CA GLY A 218 16.49 -1.55 59.93
C GLY A 218 15.29 -2.08 59.11
N VAL A 219 14.56 -3.04 59.68
CA VAL A 219 13.42 -3.71 59.03
C VAL A 219 12.26 -2.75 58.70
N SER A 220 12.19 -1.59 59.37
CA SER A 220 11.13 -0.58 59.16
C SER A 220 11.48 0.46 58.09
N ALA A 221 12.66 0.39 57.44
CA ALA A 221 13.05 1.36 56.43
C ALA A 221 12.11 1.45 55.24
N TYR A 222 11.61 0.32 54.76
CA TYR A 222 10.58 0.25 53.72
C TYR A 222 9.25 0.91 54.14
N VAL A 223 8.78 0.66 55.41
CA VAL A 223 7.57 1.22 55.95
C VAL A 223 7.70 2.74 56.05
N ARG A 224 8.85 3.25 56.50
CA ARG A 224 9.13 4.68 56.64
C ARG A 224 9.15 5.42 55.30
N VAL A 225 9.71 4.80 54.24
CA VAL A 225 9.63 5.34 52.90
C VAL A 225 8.16 5.36 52.38
N SER A 226 7.38 4.33 52.71
CA SER A 226 5.96 4.26 52.35
C SER A 226 5.12 5.30 53.10
N GLU A 227 5.46 5.63 54.35
CA GLU A 227 4.82 6.68 55.14
C GLU A 227 5.15 8.07 54.60
N LEU A 228 6.42 8.37 54.33
CA LEU A 228 6.85 9.62 53.69
C LEU A 228 6.22 9.85 52.32
N LYS A 229 5.87 8.79 51.61
CA LYS A 229 5.18 8.87 50.33
C LYS A 229 3.67 9.23 50.47
N LYS A 230 3.07 9.02 51.66
CA LYS A 230 1.67 9.29 51.92
C LYS A 230 1.41 10.65 52.56
N GLN A 231 2.44 11.28 53.16
CA GLN A 231 2.40 12.67 53.59
C GLN A 231 2.34 13.61 52.42
#